data_d3714c7423041a285c77c6256e4ac7c2
#
_entry.id   d3714c7423041a285c77c6256e4ac7c2
#
_cell.length_a   1.000
_cell.length_b   1.000
_cell.length_c   1.000
_cell.angle_alpha   90.00
_cell.angle_beta   90.00
_cell.angle_gamma   90.00
#
_symmetry.space_group_name_H-M   'P 1'
#
loop_
_entity.id
_entity.type
_entity.pdbx_description
1 polymer ?
#
loop_
_entity_poly.entity_id
_entity_poly.type
_entity_poly.pdbx_seq_one_letter_code
_entity_poly.pdbx_strand_id
1 'polypeptide(L)'
;MFERPLTRKAWLGSAAVAALGLVGLEARDGEAASVSCILAPELTDGPFYIAGEKLRRNITDGRPGAPMLLRTSVVDATTCRPIKNAAVDVWHADAAGAYSGFGSGGSSRTFMRGVQRTDAKGLAQFCTVYPGWYQGRAVHIHVKVHAGGNVVHTGQLFFRDSVTDAVYRRAPYSSRPNRDVRNSQDGIYRDGGGRSLLSVKRNAAGVYVATITMGVRR
;
A
#
# COMPACT_ATOMS: atom_id res chain seq x y z
N MET A 1 54.98 -57.28 43.02
CA MET A 1 56.41 -57.59 43.16
C MET A 1 57.12 -56.91 42.00
N PHE A 2 58.07 -55.99 42.32
CA PHE A 2 58.97 -55.21 41.42
C PHE A 2 58.33 -54.06 40.67
N GLU A 3 58.41 -52.84 41.15
CA GLU A 3 59.41 -51.77 41.19
C GLU A 3 60.03 -51.39 39.85
N ARG A 4 59.70 -50.16 39.39
CA ARG A 4 60.41 -48.92 38.91
C ARG A 4 61.71 -49.11 38.08
N PRO A 5 62.19 -48.06 37.31
CA PRO A 5 62.13 -46.62 37.60
C PRO A 5 61.91 -45.64 36.39
N LEU A 6 61.77 -44.38 36.81
CA LEU A 6 61.81 -43.12 36.09
C LEU A 6 62.96 -42.90 35.12
N THR A 7 62.70 -42.22 34.01
CA THR A 7 63.63 -41.25 33.46
C THR A 7 62.93 -40.01 32.91
N ARG A 8 63.33 -38.86 33.45
CA ARG A 8 63.00 -37.51 32.94
C ARG A 8 63.75 -37.27 31.62
N LYS A 9 63.07 -36.73 30.60
CA LYS A 9 63.67 -35.88 29.60
C LYS A 9 62.86 -34.63 29.45
N ALA A 10 63.47 -33.52 29.85
CA ALA A 10 63.03 -32.18 29.57
C ALA A 10 63.22 -31.92 28.09
N TRP A 11 62.21 -31.35 27.45
CA TRP A 11 62.36 -30.62 26.19
C TRP A 11 61.69 -29.28 26.30
N LEU A 12 62.53 -28.27 26.21
CA LEU A 12 62.18 -26.88 25.94
C LEU A 12 61.56 -26.80 24.55
N GLY A 13 60.45 -26.21 24.43
CA GLY A 13 59.81 -26.00 23.09
C GLY A 13 58.80 -24.88 23.15
N SER A 14 59.27 -23.71 22.85
CA SER A 14 58.62 -22.55 22.21
C SER A 14 57.13 -22.31 22.44
N ALA A 15 56.84 -21.24 23.17
CA ALA A 15 55.54 -20.58 23.20
C ALA A 15 55.20 -20.04 21.81
N ALA A 16 54.25 -20.65 21.14
CA ALA A 16 53.56 -20.04 19.97
C ALA A 16 52.40 -19.23 20.48
N VAL A 17 52.55 -17.93 20.45
CA VAL A 17 51.43 -16.99 20.69
C VAL A 17 50.50 -17.08 19.48
N ALA A 18 49.36 -17.77 19.63
CA ALA A 18 48.29 -17.73 18.68
C ALA A 18 47.56 -16.36 18.81
N ALA A 19 47.82 -15.46 17.90
CA ALA A 19 47.03 -14.25 17.74
C ALA A 19 45.64 -14.67 17.27
N LEU A 20 44.66 -14.64 18.17
CA LEU A 20 43.23 -14.68 17.76
C LEU A 20 42.95 -13.39 17.02
N GLY A 21 42.86 -13.50 15.69
CA GLY A 21 42.28 -12.50 14.85
C GLY A 21 40.81 -12.27 15.24
N LEU A 22 40.51 -11.13 15.83
CA LEU A 22 39.17 -10.57 15.90
C LEU A 22 38.70 -10.35 14.47
N VAL A 23 37.92 -11.31 13.95
CA VAL A 23 37.09 -11.08 12.76
C VAL A 23 36.05 -10.10 13.19
N GLY A 24 36.24 -8.81 12.84
CA GLY A 24 35.22 -7.79 12.97
C GLY A 24 34.01 -8.23 12.15
N LEU A 25 32.93 -8.57 12.86
CA LEU A 25 31.62 -8.55 12.22
C LEU A 25 31.34 -7.09 11.86
N GLU A 26 31.67 -6.71 10.63
CA GLU A 26 31.09 -5.51 10.04
C GLU A 26 29.58 -5.79 9.97
N ALA A 27 28.84 -5.11 10.83
CA ALA A 27 27.40 -4.97 10.68
C ALA A 27 27.19 -4.38 9.27
N ARG A 28 26.71 -5.22 8.35
CA ARG A 28 26.17 -4.71 7.10
C ARG A 28 25.01 -3.81 7.49
N ASP A 29 25.24 -2.51 7.40
CA ASP A 29 24.20 -1.51 7.39
C ASP A 29 23.19 -1.96 6.35
N GLY A 30 22.08 -2.51 6.81
CA GLY A 30 20.96 -2.82 5.95
C GLY A 30 20.59 -1.52 5.28
N GLU A 31 20.80 -1.46 3.97
CA GLU A 31 20.40 -0.37 3.11
C GLU A 31 18.93 -0.06 3.41
N ALA A 32 18.72 0.96 4.24
CA ALA A 32 17.39 1.46 4.55
C ALA A 32 16.80 1.87 3.20
N ALA A 33 15.85 1.09 2.70
CA ALA A 33 15.15 1.39 1.48
C ALA A 33 14.77 2.87 1.55
N SER A 34 15.36 3.69 0.66
CA SER A 34 15.12 5.12 0.61
C SER A 34 13.61 5.33 0.51
N VAL A 35 13.01 5.85 1.57
CA VAL A 35 11.59 6.18 1.57
C VAL A 35 11.44 7.30 0.55
N SER A 36 10.97 6.94 -0.63
CA SER A 36 10.67 7.92 -1.67
C SER A 36 9.47 8.73 -1.20
N CYS A 37 9.71 9.93 -0.69
CA CYS A 37 8.68 10.90 -0.36
C CYS A 37 8.30 11.75 -1.58
N ILE A 38 8.11 11.09 -2.70
CA ILE A 38 7.69 11.74 -3.94
C ILE A 38 6.31 12.37 -3.69
N LEU A 39 6.21 13.65 -4.05
CA LEU A 39 4.94 14.36 -4.03
C LEU A 39 3.91 13.60 -4.87
N ALA A 40 2.80 13.25 -4.25
CA ALA A 40 1.70 12.60 -4.95
C ALA A 40 1.10 13.57 -5.99
N PRO A 41 0.80 13.10 -7.19
CA PRO A 41 0.22 13.96 -8.23
C PRO A 41 -1.18 14.41 -7.83
N GLU A 42 -1.45 15.70 -7.88
CA GLU A 42 -2.82 16.24 -7.75
C GLU A 42 -3.63 15.84 -8.97
N LEU A 43 -4.77 15.21 -8.71
CA LEU A 43 -5.71 14.76 -9.74
C LEU A 43 -7.13 15.16 -9.33
N THR A 44 -8.07 15.07 -10.26
CA THR A 44 -9.46 15.44 -9.99
C THR A 44 -10.15 14.46 -9.01
N ASP A 45 -11.01 14.98 -8.14
CA ASP A 45 -11.92 14.17 -7.30
C ASP A 45 -13.09 13.56 -8.09
N GLY A 46 -13.29 14.03 -9.33
CA GLY A 46 -14.34 13.52 -10.21
C GLY A 46 -15.76 13.80 -9.71
N PRO A 47 -16.78 13.28 -10.41
CA PRO A 47 -18.19 13.62 -10.13
C PRO A 47 -18.84 12.83 -9.00
N PHE A 48 -18.11 11.86 -8.41
CA PHE A 48 -18.69 10.94 -7.42
C PHE A 48 -18.22 11.21 -5.98
N TYR A 49 -17.60 12.35 -5.71
CA TYR A 49 -17.23 12.73 -4.36
C TYR A 49 -18.48 13.13 -3.52
N ILE A 50 -18.51 12.64 -2.28
CA ILE A 50 -19.49 13.06 -1.27
C ILE A 50 -18.71 13.42 -0.02
N ALA A 51 -18.86 14.63 0.47
CA ALA A 51 -18.19 15.08 1.70
C ALA A 51 -18.86 14.50 2.96
N GLY A 52 -18.07 14.39 4.05
CA GLY A 52 -18.61 14.01 5.35
C GLY A 52 -18.81 12.50 5.53
N GLU A 53 -18.06 11.69 4.83
CA GLU A 53 -18.15 10.24 4.92
C GLU A 53 -17.80 9.69 6.32
N LYS A 54 -18.30 8.50 6.59
CA LYS A 54 -18.17 7.84 7.90
C LYS A 54 -16.72 7.49 8.21
N LEU A 55 -16.30 7.76 9.47
CA LEU A 55 -15.03 7.26 10.00
C LEU A 55 -15.14 5.75 10.23
N ARG A 56 -14.61 4.95 9.33
CA ARG A 56 -14.71 3.48 9.36
C ARG A 56 -13.61 2.79 8.55
N ARG A 57 -13.17 1.65 9.05
CA ARG A 57 -12.17 0.82 8.37
C ARG A 57 -12.77 -0.10 7.30
N ASN A 58 -13.90 -0.75 7.62
CA ASN A 58 -14.61 -1.59 6.64
C ASN A 58 -15.59 -0.73 5.86
N ILE A 59 -15.36 -0.64 4.55
CA ILE A 59 -16.17 0.17 3.63
C ILE A 59 -16.97 -0.66 2.64
N THR A 60 -17.00 -2.00 2.81
CA THR A 60 -17.65 -2.89 1.84
C THR A 60 -19.17 -2.83 1.89
N ASP A 61 -19.77 -2.58 3.07
CA ASP A 61 -21.22 -2.69 3.31
C ASP A 61 -21.82 -3.98 2.72
N GLY A 62 -21.07 -5.11 2.83
CA GLY A 62 -21.51 -6.41 2.34
C GLY A 62 -21.48 -6.61 0.81
N ARG A 63 -20.96 -5.64 0.05
CA ARG A 63 -20.86 -5.79 -1.41
C ARG A 63 -19.86 -6.89 -1.78
N PRO A 64 -20.20 -7.75 -2.76
CA PRO A 64 -19.32 -8.83 -3.21
C PRO A 64 -18.12 -8.27 -3.98
N GLY A 65 -17.00 -9.00 -3.93
CA GLY A 65 -15.81 -8.69 -4.70
C GLY A 65 -14.58 -9.41 -4.15
N ALA A 66 -13.45 -9.28 -4.82
CA ALA A 66 -12.17 -9.79 -4.37
C ALA A 66 -11.72 -9.01 -3.13
N PRO A 67 -11.55 -9.64 -1.96
CA PRO A 67 -11.20 -8.93 -0.72
C PRO A 67 -9.88 -8.18 -0.88
N MET A 68 -9.87 -6.92 -0.47
CA MET A 68 -8.70 -6.07 -0.53
C MET A 68 -8.49 -5.29 0.77
N LEU A 69 -7.22 -5.25 1.21
CA LEU A 69 -6.74 -4.35 2.26
C LEU A 69 -5.97 -3.21 1.57
N LEU A 70 -6.56 -2.04 1.52
CA LEU A 70 -5.88 -0.83 1.07
C LEU A 70 -5.11 -0.23 2.25
N ARG A 71 -3.83 0.07 2.05
CA ARG A 71 -2.93 0.68 3.03
C ARG A 71 -2.31 1.92 2.40
N THR A 72 -2.60 3.08 2.95
CA THR A 72 -2.07 4.36 2.50
C THR A 72 -1.19 4.94 3.59
N SER A 73 0.06 5.24 3.28
CA SER A 73 0.94 5.99 4.17
C SER A 73 1.00 7.44 3.70
N VAL A 74 0.76 8.38 4.61
CA VAL A 74 0.80 9.82 4.33
C VAL A 74 2.04 10.41 4.98
N VAL A 75 2.88 11.04 4.19
CA VAL A 75 4.11 11.69 4.64
C VAL A 75 4.17 13.14 4.14
N ASP A 76 4.85 13.98 4.88
CA ASP A 76 5.18 15.33 4.43
C ASP A 76 6.23 15.26 3.31
N ALA A 77 5.91 15.80 2.14
CA ALA A 77 6.76 15.70 0.95
C ALA A 77 8.10 16.42 1.08
N THR A 78 8.23 17.38 2.03
CA THR A 78 9.46 18.14 2.26
C THR A 78 10.40 17.41 3.24
N THR A 79 9.82 16.84 4.31
CA THR A 79 10.59 16.26 5.41
C THR A 79 10.62 14.75 5.43
N CYS A 80 9.84 14.08 4.60
CA CYS A 80 9.58 12.63 4.58
C CYS A 80 9.00 12.08 5.90
N ARG A 81 8.61 12.93 6.84
CA ARG A 81 8.08 12.50 8.13
C ARG A 81 6.62 12.07 8.00
N PRO A 82 6.22 11.01 8.70
CA PRO A 82 4.82 10.59 8.77
C PRO A 82 3.91 11.72 9.27
N ILE A 83 2.75 11.86 8.65
CA ILE A 83 1.72 12.79 9.13
C ILE A 83 0.72 11.98 9.95
N LYS A 84 0.75 12.15 11.28
CA LYS A 84 -0.21 11.58 12.20
C LYS A 84 -1.53 12.34 12.16
N ASN A 85 -2.65 11.63 12.35
CA ASN A 85 -3.99 12.21 12.45
C ASN A 85 -4.49 12.93 11.18
N ALA A 86 -3.85 12.72 10.03
CA ALA A 86 -4.43 13.12 8.75
C ALA A 86 -5.67 12.28 8.47
N ALA A 87 -6.76 12.91 8.03
CA ALA A 87 -7.93 12.18 7.57
C ALA A 87 -7.71 11.79 6.10
N VAL A 88 -7.73 10.49 5.85
CA VAL A 88 -7.69 9.93 4.50
C VAL A 88 -9.11 9.51 4.14
N ASP A 89 -9.68 10.15 3.15
CA ASP A 89 -11.00 9.87 2.60
C ASP A 89 -10.84 9.08 1.31
N VAL A 90 -11.53 7.94 1.18
CA VAL A 90 -11.47 7.10 -0.02
C VAL A 90 -12.87 6.80 -0.54
N TRP A 91 -13.00 6.76 -1.87
CA TRP A 91 -14.21 6.31 -2.54
C TRP A 91 -13.87 5.63 -3.86
N HIS A 92 -14.65 4.62 -4.22
CA HIS A 92 -14.47 3.92 -5.48
C HIS A 92 -15.72 3.12 -5.88
N ALA A 93 -15.74 2.65 -7.11
CA ALA A 93 -16.80 1.78 -7.61
C ALA A 93 -16.75 0.40 -6.95
N ASP A 94 -17.91 -0.23 -6.74
CA ASP A 94 -17.97 -1.64 -6.36
C ASP A 94 -17.51 -2.55 -7.52
N ALA A 95 -17.54 -3.86 -7.31
CA ALA A 95 -17.11 -4.84 -8.32
C ALA A 95 -17.93 -4.80 -9.62
N ALA A 96 -19.16 -4.26 -9.58
CA ALA A 96 -20.01 -4.07 -10.75
C ALA A 96 -19.80 -2.71 -11.45
N GLY A 97 -18.92 -1.86 -10.93
CA GLY A 97 -18.65 -0.53 -11.49
C GLY A 97 -19.61 0.56 -11.01
N ALA A 98 -20.41 0.30 -9.98
CA ALA A 98 -21.36 1.25 -9.43
C ALA A 98 -20.78 2.04 -8.27
N TYR A 99 -21.05 3.35 -8.22
CA TYR A 99 -20.77 4.21 -7.08
C TYR A 99 -21.99 4.34 -6.17
N SER A 100 -21.79 4.15 -4.86
CA SER A 100 -22.84 4.48 -3.87
C SER A 100 -23.15 5.97 -3.89
N GLY A 101 -24.41 6.31 -3.60
CA GLY A 101 -24.90 7.70 -3.67
C GLY A 101 -25.29 8.17 -5.07
N PHE A 102 -25.00 7.38 -6.12
CA PHE A 102 -25.25 7.75 -7.53
C PHE A 102 -25.87 6.61 -8.32
N GLY A 103 -26.80 6.95 -9.22
CA GLY A 103 -27.36 6.06 -10.23
C GLY A 103 -27.73 4.67 -9.71
N SER A 104 -27.23 3.62 -10.32
CA SER A 104 -27.45 2.22 -9.93
C SER A 104 -26.88 1.85 -8.55
N GLY A 105 -25.99 2.67 -7.98
CA GLY A 105 -25.46 2.50 -6.63
C GLY A 105 -26.46 2.81 -5.53
N GLY A 106 -27.53 3.57 -5.83
CA GLY A 106 -28.58 3.98 -4.90
C GLY A 106 -28.16 5.19 -4.04
N SER A 107 -29.04 6.20 -3.99
CA SER A 107 -28.76 7.51 -3.38
C SER A 107 -28.51 7.48 -1.87
N SER A 108 -29.07 6.51 -1.14
CA SER A 108 -28.89 6.34 0.31
C SER A 108 -27.75 5.39 0.70
N ARG A 109 -27.06 4.79 -0.26
CA ARG A 109 -25.99 3.84 -0.02
C ARG A 109 -24.65 4.54 0.17
N THR A 110 -23.77 3.92 0.98
CA THR A 110 -22.45 4.46 1.33
C THR A 110 -21.31 3.46 1.12
N PHE A 111 -21.56 2.32 0.46
CA PHE A 111 -20.54 1.32 0.22
C PHE A 111 -19.35 1.89 -0.56
N MET A 112 -18.17 1.31 -0.34
CA MET A 112 -16.88 1.71 -0.93
C MET A 112 -16.52 3.18 -0.68
N ARG A 113 -17.02 3.75 0.46
CA ARG A 113 -16.68 5.10 0.93
C ARG A 113 -16.33 5.07 2.41
N GLY A 114 -15.38 5.86 2.83
CA GLY A 114 -15.08 6.06 4.23
C GLY A 114 -13.79 6.81 4.48
N VAL A 115 -13.67 7.28 5.71
CA VAL A 115 -12.52 8.03 6.21
C VAL A 115 -11.78 7.19 7.23
N GLN A 116 -10.46 7.27 7.24
CA GLN A 116 -9.60 6.79 8.33
C GLN A 116 -8.61 7.88 8.72
N ARG A 117 -8.27 7.95 10.00
CA ARG A 117 -7.17 8.80 10.47
C ARG A 117 -5.87 8.03 10.48
N THR A 118 -4.81 8.66 10.02
CA THR A 118 -3.47 8.07 10.05
C THR A 118 -2.96 7.90 11.47
N ASP A 119 -2.30 6.78 11.72
CA ASP A 119 -1.60 6.49 12.97
C ASP A 119 -0.28 7.28 13.12
N ALA A 120 0.51 6.96 14.16
CA ALA A 120 1.81 7.60 14.40
C ALA A 120 2.83 7.35 13.29
N LYS A 121 2.62 6.32 12.45
CA LYS A 121 3.44 5.98 11.29
C LYS A 121 2.88 6.57 9.99
N GLY A 122 1.87 7.42 10.07
CA GLY A 122 1.20 7.99 8.91
C GLY A 122 0.29 7.00 8.15
N LEU A 123 -0.03 5.83 8.72
CA LEU A 123 -0.75 4.76 8.05
C LEU A 123 -2.25 4.85 8.31
N ALA A 124 -3.05 4.83 7.23
CA ALA A 124 -4.47 4.56 7.23
C ALA A 124 -4.77 3.26 6.47
N GLN A 125 -5.79 2.49 6.92
CA GLN A 125 -6.11 1.19 6.36
C GLN A 125 -7.61 1.01 6.14
N PHE A 126 -7.98 0.42 4.99
CA PHE A 126 -9.36 0.15 4.63
C PHE A 126 -9.53 -1.31 4.22
N CYS A 127 -10.53 -1.98 4.79
CA CYS A 127 -11.03 -3.25 4.30
C CYS A 127 -12.08 -2.96 3.23
N THR A 128 -11.83 -3.41 2.00
CA THR A 128 -12.68 -3.13 0.84
C THR A 128 -12.64 -4.30 -0.13
N VAL A 129 -13.12 -4.12 -1.35
CA VAL A 129 -12.95 -5.06 -2.46
C VAL A 129 -12.18 -4.38 -3.60
N TYR A 130 -11.61 -5.18 -4.49
CA TYR A 130 -10.99 -4.66 -5.70
C TYR A 130 -12.04 -3.92 -6.53
N PRO A 131 -11.77 -2.70 -7.05
CA PRO A 131 -12.77 -1.94 -7.82
C PRO A 131 -13.15 -2.61 -9.13
N GLY A 132 -14.41 -2.51 -9.51
CA GLY A 132 -14.88 -2.77 -10.86
C GLY A 132 -14.60 -1.59 -11.79
N TRP A 133 -14.60 -1.84 -13.08
CA TRP A 133 -14.49 -0.79 -14.10
C TRP A 133 -15.85 -0.15 -14.37
N TYR A 134 -15.86 1.09 -14.77
CA TYR A 134 -16.99 1.80 -15.36
C TYR A 134 -16.55 2.55 -16.62
N GLN A 135 -17.50 2.92 -17.46
CA GLN A 135 -17.25 3.45 -18.79
C GLN A 135 -16.34 4.67 -18.79
N GLY A 136 -15.37 4.69 -19.71
CA GLY A 136 -14.49 5.80 -19.97
C GLY A 136 -13.31 5.93 -19.03
N ARG A 137 -13.12 4.99 -18.03
CA ARG A 137 -12.07 5.12 -17.03
C ARG A 137 -11.31 3.81 -16.79
N ALA A 138 -10.02 3.94 -16.59
CA ALA A 138 -9.21 2.85 -16.01
C ALA A 138 -9.63 2.58 -14.56
N VAL A 139 -9.35 1.39 -14.07
CA VAL A 139 -9.69 0.98 -12.68
C VAL A 139 -8.87 1.77 -11.68
N HIS A 140 -9.55 2.46 -10.76
CA HIS A 140 -8.91 3.33 -9.78
C HIS A 140 -9.70 3.44 -8.47
N ILE A 141 -9.04 3.99 -7.46
CA ILE A 141 -9.61 4.42 -6.19
C ILE A 141 -9.35 5.92 -6.07
N HIS A 142 -10.36 6.69 -5.75
CA HIS A 142 -10.17 8.09 -5.39
C HIS A 142 -9.69 8.23 -3.96
N VAL A 143 -8.87 9.24 -3.72
CA VAL A 143 -8.36 9.57 -2.40
C VAL A 143 -8.33 11.08 -2.20
N LYS A 144 -8.69 11.52 -0.98
CA LYS A 144 -8.50 12.89 -0.52
C LYS A 144 -7.85 12.87 0.86
N VAL A 145 -6.86 13.72 1.08
CA VAL A 145 -6.16 13.81 2.36
C VAL A 145 -6.41 15.18 2.97
N HIS A 146 -6.84 15.18 4.24
CA HIS A 146 -7.02 16.38 5.02
C HIS A 146 -6.03 16.39 6.18
N ALA A 147 -5.30 17.49 6.35
CA ALA A 147 -4.40 17.72 7.48
C ALA A 147 -4.61 19.13 8.03
N GLY A 148 -4.67 19.25 9.36
CA GLY A 148 -4.92 20.54 10.01
C GLY A 148 -6.23 21.21 9.64
N GLY A 149 -7.25 20.43 9.22
CA GLY A 149 -8.54 20.95 8.78
C GLY A 149 -8.64 21.32 7.28
N ASN A 150 -7.52 21.30 6.57
CA ASN A 150 -7.47 21.65 5.15
C ASN A 150 -7.32 20.41 4.26
N VAL A 151 -7.84 20.47 3.02
CA VAL A 151 -7.48 19.51 1.96
C VAL A 151 -6.04 19.80 1.56
N VAL A 152 -5.18 18.80 1.68
CA VAL A 152 -3.76 18.90 1.33
C VAL A 152 -3.38 18.01 0.15
N HIS A 153 -4.30 17.15 -0.28
CA HIS A 153 -4.12 16.31 -1.46
C HIS A 153 -5.47 15.79 -1.96
N THR A 154 -5.63 15.78 -3.29
CA THR A 154 -6.69 15.07 -4.01
C THR A 154 -6.06 14.25 -5.12
N GLY A 155 -6.41 12.96 -5.21
CA GLY A 155 -5.76 12.07 -6.17
C GLY A 155 -6.58 10.84 -6.53
N GLN A 156 -6.01 10.04 -7.41
CA GLN A 156 -6.55 8.74 -7.80
C GLN A 156 -5.43 7.71 -7.77
N LEU A 157 -5.71 6.56 -7.18
CA LEU A 157 -4.78 5.44 -7.04
C LEU A 157 -5.11 4.40 -8.09
N PHE A 158 -4.15 4.04 -8.90
CA PHE A 158 -4.35 3.13 -10.03
C PHE A 158 -3.73 1.75 -9.75
N PHE A 159 -4.16 0.78 -10.52
CA PHE A 159 -3.64 -0.59 -10.48
C PHE A 159 -2.89 -0.89 -11.78
N ARG A 160 -1.87 -1.75 -11.71
CA ARG A 160 -1.26 -2.28 -12.95
C ARG A 160 -2.30 -3.06 -13.75
N ASP A 161 -2.33 -2.88 -15.06
CA ASP A 161 -3.24 -3.60 -15.95
C ASP A 161 -3.16 -5.11 -15.77
N SER A 162 -1.96 -5.67 -15.61
CA SER A 162 -1.77 -7.10 -15.40
C SER A 162 -2.43 -7.63 -14.11
N VAL A 163 -2.45 -6.83 -13.05
CA VAL A 163 -3.15 -7.18 -11.80
C VAL A 163 -4.65 -7.16 -12.02
N THR A 164 -5.16 -6.12 -12.66
CA THR A 164 -6.58 -5.99 -13.00
C THR A 164 -7.05 -7.17 -13.88
N ASP A 165 -6.28 -7.50 -14.91
CA ASP A 165 -6.59 -8.63 -15.79
C ASP A 165 -6.65 -9.96 -15.02
N ALA A 166 -5.76 -10.17 -14.05
CA ALA A 166 -5.76 -11.37 -13.23
C ALA A 166 -6.98 -11.45 -12.28
N VAL A 167 -7.40 -10.32 -11.69
CA VAL A 167 -8.59 -10.24 -10.85
C VAL A 167 -9.84 -10.50 -11.67
N TYR A 168 -9.93 -9.91 -12.85
CA TYR A 168 -11.13 -9.94 -13.70
C TYR A 168 -11.43 -11.29 -14.34
N ARG A 169 -10.52 -12.26 -14.25
CA ARG A 169 -10.80 -13.67 -14.61
C ARG A 169 -11.69 -14.39 -13.60
N ARG A 170 -12.00 -13.78 -12.46
CA ARG A 170 -12.75 -14.42 -11.36
C ARG A 170 -14.05 -13.71 -11.09
N ALA A 171 -15.03 -14.47 -10.58
CA ALA A 171 -16.29 -13.88 -10.13
C ALA A 171 -16.04 -12.88 -8.97
N PRO A 172 -16.84 -11.79 -8.89
CA PRO A 172 -17.93 -11.44 -9.78
C PRO A 172 -17.48 -10.69 -11.06
N TYR A 173 -16.21 -10.33 -11.22
CA TYR A 173 -15.70 -9.50 -12.32
C TYR A 173 -15.76 -10.20 -13.69
N SER A 174 -15.68 -11.54 -13.70
CA SER A 174 -15.71 -12.32 -14.93
C SER A 174 -17.03 -12.24 -15.70
N SER A 175 -18.10 -11.72 -15.07
CA SER A 175 -19.34 -11.38 -15.77
C SER A 175 -19.24 -10.14 -16.67
N ARG A 176 -18.20 -9.30 -16.44
CA ARG A 176 -17.90 -8.08 -17.19
C ARG A 176 -16.40 -8.00 -17.51
N PRO A 177 -15.84 -8.97 -18.27
CA PRO A 177 -14.38 -9.13 -18.38
C PRO A 177 -13.70 -8.03 -19.22
N ASN A 178 -14.45 -7.46 -20.17
CA ASN A 178 -13.93 -6.52 -21.15
C ASN A 178 -14.10 -5.09 -20.65
N ARG A 179 -13.11 -4.59 -19.90
CA ARG A 179 -13.04 -3.16 -19.58
C ARG A 179 -12.74 -2.36 -20.85
N ASP A 180 -13.41 -1.24 -21.01
CA ASP A 180 -13.29 -0.39 -22.20
C ASP A 180 -12.02 0.45 -22.22
N VAL A 181 -11.45 0.77 -21.04
CA VAL A 181 -10.27 1.63 -20.92
C VAL A 181 -9.17 0.95 -20.10
N ARG A 182 -7.98 0.90 -20.67
CA ARG A 182 -6.74 0.54 -19.99
C ARG A 182 -6.01 1.79 -19.49
N ASN A 183 -5.01 1.61 -18.61
CA ASN A 183 -4.27 2.73 -18.05
C ASN A 183 -3.72 3.67 -19.11
N SER A 184 -3.11 3.16 -20.17
CA SER A 184 -2.53 4.00 -21.25
C SER A 184 -3.56 4.78 -22.05
N GLN A 185 -4.83 4.42 -21.96
CA GLN A 185 -5.94 5.08 -22.66
C GLN A 185 -6.67 6.11 -21.78
N ASP A 186 -6.48 6.06 -20.45
CA ASP A 186 -7.08 6.97 -19.48
C ASP A 186 -6.30 8.28 -19.42
N GLY A 187 -6.96 9.41 -19.70
CA GLY A 187 -6.35 10.74 -19.68
C GLY A 187 -5.78 11.08 -18.31
N ILE A 188 -6.51 10.82 -17.23
CA ILE A 188 -6.07 11.12 -15.85
C ILE A 188 -4.86 10.27 -15.46
N TYR A 189 -4.80 9.01 -15.90
CA TYR A 189 -3.61 8.19 -15.69
C TYR A 189 -2.39 8.79 -16.40
N ARG A 190 -2.54 9.24 -17.65
CA ARG A 190 -1.45 9.87 -18.41
C ARG A 190 -1.00 11.20 -17.80
N ASP A 191 -1.94 11.99 -17.26
CA ASP A 191 -1.68 13.31 -16.66
C ASP A 191 -1.01 13.24 -15.28
N GLY A 192 -0.60 12.05 -14.85
CA GLY A 192 0.14 11.88 -13.60
C GLY A 192 -0.24 10.65 -12.80
N GLY A 193 -1.39 10.02 -13.05
CA GLY A 193 -1.87 8.84 -12.35
C GLY A 193 -0.90 7.65 -12.40
N GLY A 194 -0.04 7.59 -13.42
CA GLY A 194 1.03 6.60 -13.48
C GLY A 194 2.01 6.65 -12.29
N ARG A 195 2.12 7.79 -11.61
CA ARG A 195 2.91 7.95 -10.36
C ARG A 195 2.15 7.53 -9.10
N SER A 196 0.86 7.22 -9.22
CA SER A 196 -0.03 6.76 -8.15
C SER A 196 -0.40 5.28 -8.30
N LEU A 197 0.49 4.48 -8.88
CA LEU A 197 0.31 3.03 -8.99
C LEU A 197 0.47 2.35 -7.63
N LEU A 198 -0.57 1.62 -7.23
CA LEU A 198 -0.56 0.77 -6.06
C LEU A 198 0.40 -0.42 -6.26
N SER A 199 1.22 -0.69 -5.25
CA SER A 199 1.90 -1.98 -5.12
C SER A 199 0.89 -2.99 -4.57
N VAL A 200 0.60 -4.05 -5.35
CA VAL A 200 -0.42 -5.03 -4.99
C VAL A 200 0.20 -6.41 -4.89
N LYS A 201 -0.02 -7.07 -3.73
CA LYS A 201 0.35 -8.47 -3.50
C LYS A 201 -0.87 -9.24 -2.99
N ARG A 202 -0.99 -10.51 -3.34
CA ARG A 202 -2.02 -11.39 -2.79
C ARG A 202 -1.40 -12.20 -1.65
N ASN A 203 -1.98 -12.16 -0.45
CA ASN A 203 -1.50 -12.94 0.69
C ASN A 203 -2.00 -14.40 0.66
N ALA A 204 -1.52 -15.22 1.60
CA ALA A 204 -1.89 -16.63 1.69
C ALA A 204 -3.41 -16.84 1.94
N ALA A 205 -4.08 -15.90 2.61
CA ALA A 205 -5.53 -15.93 2.80
C ALA A 205 -6.34 -15.47 1.56
N GLY A 206 -5.65 -15.17 0.46
CA GLY A 206 -6.29 -14.76 -0.78
C GLY A 206 -6.70 -13.29 -0.85
N VAL A 207 -6.38 -12.47 0.16
CA VAL A 207 -6.67 -11.05 0.20
C VAL A 207 -5.62 -10.27 -0.59
N TYR A 208 -6.05 -9.34 -1.42
CA TYR A 208 -5.16 -8.40 -2.09
C TYR A 208 -4.73 -7.30 -1.13
N VAL A 209 -3.44 -7.16 -0.89
CA VAL A 209 -2.86 -6.07 -0.09
C VAL A 209 -2.31 -5.03 -1.06
N ALA A 210 -2.99 -3.90 -1.13
CA ALA A 210 -2.64 -2.77 -1.98
C ALA A 210 -2.01 -1.65 -1.13
N THR A 211 -0.81 -1.21 -1.47
CA THR A 211 -0.04 -0.24 -0.68
C THR A 211 0.47 0.91 -1.51
N ILE A 212 0.48 2.10 -0.92
CA ILE A 212 1.10 3.30 -1.49
C ILE A 212 1.57 4.23 -0.38
N THR A 213 2.65 4.98 -0.64
CA THR A 213 3.06 6.15 0.14
C THR A 213 2.75 7.41 -0.65
N MET A 214 2.04 8.33 -0.03
CA MET A 214 1.67 9.62 -0.61
C MET A 214 2.41 10.74 0.11
N GLY A 215 3.34 11.40 -0.58
CA GLY A 215 3.92 12.66 -0.12
C GLY A 215 2.94 13.79 -0.38
N VAL A 216 2.58 14.56 0.65
CA VAL A 216 1.68 15.70 0.54
C VAL A 216 2.33 16.96 1.08
N ARG A 217 1.93 18.12 0.58
CA ARG A 217 2.34 19.44 1.12
C ARG A 217 1.33 19.88 2.17
N ARG A 218 1.84 20.37 3.31
CA ARG A 218 1.02 20.97 4.37
C ARG A 218 1.06 22.48 4.29
#